data_763cc6a9fd651893c06697eca5e74703
#
_entry.id   763cc6a9fd651893c06697eca5e74703
#
_cell.length_a   1.000
_cell.length_b   1.000
_cell.length_c   1.000
_cell.angle_alpha   90.00
_cell.angle_beta   90.00
_cell.angle_gamma   90.00
#
_symmetry.space_group_name_H-M   'P 1'
#
loop_
_entity.id
_entity.type
_entity.pdbx_description
1 polymer ?
#
loop_
_entity_poly.entity_id
_entity_poly.type
_entity_poly.pdbx_seq_one_letter_code
_entity_poly.pdbx_strand_id
1 'polypeptide(L)'
;MNTIEGTGTKPANVVVRGNASGFLQEIVSGAHQLRADEPVAVGGSDAAPGPYDYLLVGLGACTSMTVGLYARAKKWPLENIVVSLRHSRIHATDCAECETKEGMLDRIDVEIGLNGALTPEQRAKLIEVAAKCPVHRTLKSEINIRLRTAPSGSLSESVVTKVESRPTETAKRTAEEKI
;
A
#
# COMPACT_ATOMS: atom_id res chain seq x y z
N MET A 1 18.63 29.59 -30.78
CA MET A 1 17.64 28.50 -30.95
C MET A 1 17.69 27.61 -29.74
N ASN A 2 16.82 27.85 -28.77
CA ASN A 2 16.72 27.02 -27.57
C ASN A 2 15.69 25.92 -27.83
N THR A 3 16.16 24.72 -27.97
CA THR A 3 15.34 23.50 -27.98
C THR A 3 14.76 23.30 -26.57
N ILE A 4 13.45 23.47 -26.44
CA ILE A 4 12.71 23.12 -25.23
C ILE A 4 12.66 21.59 -25.20
N GLU A 5 13.51 20.96 -24.38
CA GLU A 5 13.38 19.54 -24.06
C GLU A 5 12.03 19.32 -23.40
N GLY A 6 11.17 18.54 -24.07
CA GLY A 6 9.88 18.14 -23.56
C GLY A 6 10.06 17.35 -22.27
N THR A 7 9.63 17.91 -21.15
CA THR A 7 9.50 17.19 -19.87
C THR A 7 8.41 16.12 -20.02
N GLY A 8 8.79 14.99 -20.59
CA GLY A 8 7.95 13.80 -20.60
C GLY A 8 7.65 13.39 -19.16
N THR A 9 6.48 13.74 -18.67
CA THR A 9 6.02 13.28 -17.34
C THR A 9 5.92 11.77 -17.37
N LYS A 10 6.69 11.13 -16.50
CA LYS A 10 6.60 9.67 -16.29
C LYS A 10 5.13 9.32 -16.02
N PRO A 11 4.57 8.28 -16.67
CA PRO A 11 3.18 7.88 -16.43
C PRO A 11 2.94 7.57 -14.96
N ALA A 12 1.75 7.89 -14.46
CA ALA A 12 1.38 7.61 -13.08
C ALA A 12 1.43 6.09 -12.81
N ASN A 13 1.99 5.71 -11.66
CA ASN A 13 2.04 4.31 -11.25
C ASN A 13 0.68 3.80 -10.77
N VAL A 14 -0.16 4.69 -10.25
CA VAL A 14 -1.51 4.41 -9.74
C VAL A 14 -2.47 5.45 -10.28
N VAL A 15 -3.62 5.02 -10.76
CA VAL A 15 -4.72 5.88 -11.19
C VAL A 15 -5.97 5.51 -10.40
N VAL A 16 -6.59 6.49 -9.78
CA VAL A 16 -7.84 6.33 -9.03
C VAL A 16 -8.93 7.10 -9.77
N ARG A 17 -10.09 6.48 -9.95
CA ARG A 17 -11.28 7.06 -10.56
C ARG A 17 -12.44 6.97 -9.61
N GLY A 18 -13.09 8.10 -9.37
CA GLY A 18 -14.31 8.22 -8.60
C GLY A 18 -15.29 9.17 -9.27
N ASN A 19 -16.46 9.29 -8.69
CA ASN A 19 -17.46 10.26 -9.08
C ASN A 19 -17.98 11.04 -7.85
N ALA A 20 -18.75 12.08 -8.08
CA ALA A 20 -19.26 12.94 -7.01
C ALA A 20 -20.51 12.39 -6.29
N SER A 21 -21.02 11.22 -6.71
CA SER A 21 -22.26 10.65 -6.17
C SER A 21 -22.04 9.62 -5.06
N GLY A 22 -20.80 9.22 -4.78
CA GLY A 22 -20.49 8.24 -3.75
C GLY A 22 -19.00 8.14 -3.45
N PHE A 23 -18.65 7.20 -2.58
CA PHE A 23 -17.26 6.99 -2.12
C PHE A 23 -16.54 5.89 -2.90
N LEU A 24 -17.26 5.02 -3.63
CA LEU A 24 -16.64 3.91 -4.35
C LEU A 24 -15.66 4.42 -5.41
N GLN A 25 -14.42 3.94 -5.34
CA GLN A 25 -13.34 4.27 -6.23
C GLN A 25 -12.87 3.04 -7.01
N GLU A 26 -12.55 3.21 -8.28
CA GLU A 26 -11.84 2.22 -9.08
C GLU A 26 -10.36 2.59 -9.14
N ILE A 27 -9.49 1.60 -8.92
CA ILE A 27 -8.05 1.80 -8.81
C ILE A 27 -7.35 0.91 -9.82
N VAL A 28 -6.44 1.48 -10.59
CA VAL A 28 -5.52 0.74 -11.48
C VAL A 28 -4.10 0.99 -11.02
N SER A 29 -3.39 -0.09 -10.72
CA SER A 29 -1.98 -0.08 -10.34
C SER A 29 -1.20 -1.07 -11.21
N GLY A 30 -0.54 -0.59 -12.26
CA GLY A 30 0.08 -1.44 -13.28
C GLY A 30 -0.96 -2.33 -13.96
N ALA A 31 -0.86 -3.65 -13.75
CA ALA A 31 -1.82 -4.65 -14.29
C ALA A 31 -2.91 -5.05 -13.28
N HIS A 32 -2.95 -4.45 -12.09
CA HIS A 32 -3.87 -4.81 -11.03
C HIS A 32 -5.04 -3.83 -10.97
N GLN A 33 -6.24 -4.37 -10.79
CA GLN A 33 -7.46 -3.64 -10.53
C GLN A 33 -7.85 -3.82 -9.07
N LEU A 34 -8.11 -2.70 -8.41
CA LEU A 34 -8.49 -2.65 -7.00
C LEU A 34 -9.69 -1.70 -6.87
N ARG A 35 -10.31 -1.71 -5.71
CA ARG A 35 -11.38 -0.77 -5.34
C ARG A 35 -11.08 -0.19 -3.97
N ALA A 36 -11.61 1.00 -3.70
CA ALA A 36 -11.67 1.56 -2.37
C ALA A 36 -13.08 2.11 -2.13
N ASP A 37 -13.54 2.02 -0.89
CA ASP A 37 -14.83 2.57 -0.46
C ASP A 37 -14.72 3.01 1.00
N GLU A 38 -15.76 3.65 1.50
CA GLU A 38 -15.88 3.99 2.90
C GLU A 38 -16.93 3.10 3.58
N PRO A 39 -16.84 2.90 4.90
CA PRO A 39 -17.87 2.20 5.67
C PRO A 39 -19.24 2.85 5.57
N VAL A 40 -20.31 2.05 5.72
CA VAL A 40 -21.68 2.55 5.71
C VAL A 40 -21.91 3.65 6.75
N ALA A 41 -21.25 3.58 7.90
CA ALA A 41 -21.38 4.57 8.97
C ALA A 41 -20.95 6.00 8.56
N VAL A 42 -20.13 6.14 7.52
CA VAL A 42 -19.70 7.45 7.00
C VAL A 42 -20.28 7.77 5.61
N GLY A 43 -21.24 6.95 5.15
CA GLY A 43 -21.95 7.18 3.89
C GLY A 43 -21.44 6.38 2.70
N GLY A 44 -20.49 5.49 2.88
CA GLY A 44 -20.05 4.51 1.89
C GLY A 44 -20.99 3.30 1.78
N SER A 45 -20.60 2.31 1.01
CA SER A 45 -21.31 1.04 0.85
C SER A 45 -20.56 -0.18 1.40
N ASP A 46 -19.35 0.04 1.95
CA ASP A 46 -18.45 -1.02 2.47
C ASP A 46 -18.15 -2.11 1.40
N ALA A 47 -18.08 -1.68 0.14
CA ALA A 47 -17.85 -2.58 -0.99
C ALA A 47 -16.37 -2.90 -1.22
N ALA A 48 -15.44 -2.22 -0.51
CA ALA A 48 -14.01 -2.40 -0.60
C ALA A 48 -13.30 -1.82 0.63
N PRO A 49 -11.99 -2.12 0.84
CA PRO A 49 -11.20 -1.51 1.89
C PRO A 49 -11.17 0.02 1.80
N GLY A 50 -11.13 0.68 2.96
CA GLY A 50 -11.00 2.13 3.04
C GLY A 50 -9.60 2.64 2.69
N PRO A 51 -9.45 3.95 2.46
CA PRO A 51 -8.14 4.54 2.12
C PRO A 51 -7.06 4.30 3.18
N TYR A 52 -7.42 4.37 4.46
CA TYR A 52 -6.49 4.05 5.55
C TYR A 52 -6.11 2.57 5.61
N ASP A 53 -7.00 1.66 5.21
CA ASP A 53 -6.67 0.24 5.12
C ASP A 53 -5.58 0.00 4.07
N TYR A 54 -5.62 0.71 2.93
CA TYR A 54 -4.56 0.64 1.93
C TYR A 54 -3.22 1.16 2.44
N LEU A 55 -3.22 2.18 3.28
CA LEU A 55 -2.01 2.67 3.94
C LEU A 55 -1.41 1.57 4.86
N LEU A 56 -2.27 0.94 5.67
CA LEU A 56 -1.88 -0.16 6.55
C LEU A 56 -1.42 -1.40 5.77
N VAL A 57 -2.12 -1.76 4.69
CA VAL A 57 -1.74 -2.84 3.77
C VAL A 57 -0.35 -2.58 3.19
N GLY A 58 -0.08 -1.37 2.72
CA GLY A 58 1.23 -0.98 2.18
C GLY A 58 2.34 -1.15 3.22
N LEU A 59 2.12 -0.69 4.45
CA LEU A 59 3.08 -0.82 5.55
C LEU A 59 3.27 -2.30 5.95
N GLY A 60 2.17 -3.04 6.14
CA GLY A 60 2.20 -4.45 6.56
C GLY A 60 2.88 -5.34 5.54
N ALA A 61 2.52 -5.21 4.27
CA ALA A 61 3.13 -5.96 3.17
C ALA A 61 4.63 -5.69 3.06
N CYS A 62 5.02 -4.40 3.10
CA CYS A 62 6.44 -4.01 3.02
C CYS A 62 7.23 -4.54 4.22
N THR A 63 6.67 -4.49 5.42
CA THR A 63 7.26 -5.03 6.65
C THR A 63 7.49 -6.53 6.53
N SER A 64 6.46 -7.30 6.18
CA SER A 64 6.52 -8.75 6.00
C SER A 64 7.56 -9.15 4.94
N MET A 65 7.53 -8.49 3.77
CA MET A 65 8.48 -8.74 2.67
C MET A 65 9.93 -8.46 3.11
N THR A 66 10.16 -7.39 3.85
CA THR A 66 11.51 -6.99 4.32
C THR A 66 12.06 -8.01 5.32
N VAL A 67 11.24 -8.44 6.28
CA VAL A 67 11.60 -9.47 7.27
C VAL A 67 11.87 -10.81 6.58
N GLY A 68 10.98 -11.23 5.67
CA GLY A 68 11.13 -12.47 4.92
C GLY A 68 12.38 -12.47 4.03
N LEU A 69 12.68 -11.35 3.36
CA LEU A 69 13.90 -11.21 2.55
C LEU A 69 15.15 -11.38 3.41
N TYR A 70 15.20 -10.72 4.58
CA TYR A 70 16.34 -10.79 5.48
C TYR A 70 16.54 -12.22 6.02
N ALA A 71 15.46 -12.87 6.47
CA ALA A 71 15.52 -14.24 6.98
C ALA A 71 16.03 -15.23 5.92
N ARG A 72 15.54 -15.11 4.66
CA ARG A 72 16.02 -15.92 3.53
C ARG A 72 17.51 -15.69 3.27
N ALA A 73 17.96 -14.43 3.23
CA ALA A 73 19.37 -14.09 3.01
C ALA A 73 20.29 -14.68 4.11
N LYS A 74 19.79 -14.76 5.35
CA LYS A 74 20.51 -15.36 6.49
C LYS A 74 20.31 -16.87 6.61
N LYS A 75 19.45 -17.48 5.77
CA LYS A 75 19.07 -18.88 5.86
C LYS A 75 18.49 -19.25 7.22
N TRP A 76 17.76 -18.32 7.86
CA TRP A 76 17.09 -18.57 9.12
C TRP A 76 15.78 -19.32 8.92
N PRO A 77 15.40 -20.22 9.83
CA PRO A 77 14.22 -21.07 9.70
C PRO A 77 12.93 -20.32 10.07
N LEU A 78 12.67 -19.21 9.40
CA LEU A 78 11.43 -18.46 9.47
C LEU A 78 10.44 -19.08 8.47
N GLU A 79 9.28 -19.53 8.96
CA GLU A 79 8.25 -20.20 8.18
C GLU A 79 7.13 -19.23 7.78
N ASN A 80 6.57 -18.52 8.77
CA ASN A 80 5.45 -17.59 8.56
C ASN A 80 5.67 -16.26 9.28
N ILE A 81 5.12 -15.21 8.69
CA ILE A 81 5.11 -13.85 9.21
C ILE A 81 3.66 -13.37 9.21
N VAL A 82 3.16 -12.95 10.35
CA VAL A 82 1.87 -12.28 10.48
C VAL A 82 2.13 -10.85 10.95
N VAL A 83 1.58 -9.88 10.25
CA VAL A 83 1.68 -8.46 10.63
C VAL A 83 0.26 -7.94 10.81
N SER A 84 -0.09 -7.59 12.04
CA SER A 84 -1.36 -6.98 12.41
C SER A 84 -1.15 -5.50 12.65
N LEU A 85 -1.99 -4.66 12.02
CA LEU A 85 -1.86 -3.21 12.10
C LEU A 85 -3.18 -2.57 12.52
N ARG A 86 -3.07 -1.48 13.29
CA ARG A 86 -4.20 -0.66 13.70
C ARG A 86 -3.83 0.81 13.59
N HIS A 87 -4.69 1.59 12.95
CA HIS A 87 -4.62 3.04 12.95
C HIS A 87 -5.53 3.62 14.03
N SER A 88 -5.07 4.66 14.70
CA SER A 88 -5.84 5.43 15.67
C SER A 88 -5.35 6.88 15.71
N ARG A 89 -6.16 7.77 16.26
CA ARG A 89 -5.73 9.14 16.58
C ARG A 89 -5.61 9.28 18.08
N ILE A 90 -4.50 9.85 18.53
CA ILE A 90 -4.20 10.07 19.94
C ILE A 90 -3.87 11.54 20.18
N HIS A 91 -4.00 12.01 21.42
CA HIS A 91 -3.47 13.32 21.79
C HIS A 91 -1.94 13.28 21.80
N ALA A 92 -1.31 14.36 21.34
CA ALA A 92 0.14 14.47 21.32
C ALA A 92 0.76 14.34 22.73
N THR A 93 0.04 14.78 23.76
CA THR A 93 0.40 14.63 25.18
C THR A 93 0.54 13.17 25.61
N ASP A 94 -0.15 12.23 24.94
CA ASP A 94 -0.13 10.80 25.26
C ASP A 94 1.03 10.07 24.55
N CYS A 95 1.83 10.79 23.77
CA CYS A 95 2.99 10.24 23.05
C CYS A 95 4.30 10.81 23.65
N ALA A 96 4.95 10.02 24.49
CA ALA A 96 6.22 10.43 25.11
C ALA A 96 7.36 10.60 24.09
N GLU A 97 7.36 9.77 23.03
CA GLU A 97 8.43 9.68 22.01
C GLU A 97 8.20 10.63 20.82
N CYS A 98 7.04 11.28 20.72
CA CYS A 98 6.70 12.14 19.59
C CYS A 98 7.32 13.54 19.73
N GLU A 99 7.72 14.13 18.61
CA GLU A 99 8.24 15.50 18.54
C GLU A 99 7.13 16.53 18.75
N THR A 100 5.96 16.30 18.13
CA THR A 100 4.77 17.14 18.31
C THR A 100 4.23 16.98 19.74
N LYS A 101 3.99 18.10 20.42
CA LYS A 101 3.54 18.11 21.83
C LYS A 101 2.11 18.58 22.03
N GLU A 102 1.47 19.13 21.00
CA GLU A 102 0.10 19.66 21.05
C GLU A 102 -0.74 19.12 19.91
N GLY A 103 -2.05 18.99 20.12
CA GLY A 103 -3.01 18.53 19.12
C GLY A 103 -3.14 17.02 19.03
N MET A 104 -3.62 16.55 17.88
CA MET A 104 -3.86 15.12 17.60
C MET A 104 -2.78 14.58 16.67
N LEU A 105 -2.37 13.36 16.94
CA LEU A 105 -1.42 12.58 16.13
C LEU A 105 -2.08 11.32 15.57
N ASP A 106 -1.70 10.95 14.36
CA ASP A 106 -2.00 9.64 13.82
C ASP A 106 -1.01 8.62 14.38
N ARG A 107 -1.54 7.52 14.91
CA ARG A 107 -0.77 6.42 15.48
C ARG A 107 -1.06 5.15 14.72
N ILE A 108 -0.01 4.43 14.33
CA ILE A 108 -0.11 3.10 13.74
C ILE A 108 0.59 2.11 14.68
N ASP A 109 -0.20 1.24 15.31
CA ASP A 109 0.32 0.12 16.10
C ASP A 109 0.56 -1.07 15.17
N VAL A 110 1.74 -1.68 15.27
CA VAL A 110 2.18 -2.81 14.44
C VAL A 110 2.59 -3.96 15.34
N GLU A 111 1.91 -5.08 15.24
CA GLU A 111 2.23 -6.33 15.93
C GLU A 111 2.75 -7.35 14.91
N ILE A 112 3.88 -8.00 15.20
CA ILE A 112 4.54 -8.93 14.28
C ILE A 112 4.68 -10.30 14.94
N GLY A 113 3.96 -11.28 14.40
CA GLY A 113 4.10 -12.69 14.72
C GLY A 113 5.14 -13.36 13.80
N LEU A 114 6.11 -14.04 14.38
CA LEU A 114 7.15 -14.78 13.65
C LEU A 114 7.07 -16.26 14.03
N ASN A 115 6.73 -17.13 13.09
CA ASN A 115 6.68 -18.58 13.28
C ASN A 115 7.89 -19.25 12.63
N GLY A 116 8.42 -20.28 13.29
CA GLY A 116 9.60 -21.04 12.87
C GLY A 116 10.56 -21.28 14.05
N ALA A 117 11.55 -22.15 13.86
CA ALA A 117 12.53 -22.53 14.86
C ALA A 117 13.63 -21.46 15.04
N LEU A 118 13.21 -20.24 15.36
CA LEU A 118 14.08 -19.07 15.54
C LEU A 118 14.57 -18.96 16.99
N THR A 119 15.84 -18.59 17.17
CA THR A 119 16.36 -18.21 18.50
C THR A 119 15.79 -16.87 18.96
N PRO A 120 15.83 -16.55 20.26
CA PRO A 120 15.43 -15.22 20.76
C PRO A 120 16.17 -14.07 20.08
N GLU A 121 17.47 -14.22 19.83
CA GLU A 121 18.32 -13.22 19.17
C GLU A 121 17.90 -13.01 17.70
N GLN A 122 17.57 -14.11 17.00
CA GLN A 122 17.06 -14.03 15.63
C GLN A 122 15.72 -13.31 15.59
N ARG A 123 14.80 -13.59 16.51
CA ARG A 123 13.52 -12.88 16.63
C ARG A 123 13.73 -11.39 16.87
N ALA A 124 14.54 -11.02 17.86
CA ALA A 124 14.86 -9.63 18.17
C ALA A 124 15.43 -8.90 16.93
N LYS A 125 16.35 -9.57 16.22
CA LYS A 125 16.93 -9.01 15.00
C LYS A 125 15.91 -8.81 13.87
N LEU A 126 14.97 -9.72 13.69
CA LEU A 126 13.91 -9.59 12.69
C LEU A 126 12.96 -8.43 13.00
N ILE A 127 12.66 -8.16 14.27
CA ILE A 127 11.89 -6.99 14.68
C ILE A 127 12.65 -5.68 14.39
N GLU A 128 13.95 -5.64 14.68
CA GLU A 128 14.80 -4.50 14.30
C GLU A 128 14.82 -4.26 12.79
N VAL A 129 14.85 -5.33 11.99
CA VAL A 129 14.79 -5.27 10.53
C VAL A 129 13.42 -4.78 10.03
N ALA A 130 12.34 -5.20 10.67
CA ALA A 130 10.98 -4.75 10.36
C ALA A 130 10.85 -3.22 10.41
N ALA A 131 11.44 -2.58 11.42
CA ALA A 131 11.46 -1.12 11.57
C ALA A 131 12.23 -0.38 10.44
N LYS A 132 13.01 -1.10 9.64
CA LYS A 132 13.80 -0.54 8.53
C LYS A 132 13.13 -0.70 7.17
N CYS A 133 11.89 -1.20 7.10
CA CYS A 133 11.20 -1.36 5.83
C CYS A 133 11.01 0.01 5.13
N PRO A 134 11.11 0.08 3.79
CA PRO A 134 11.03 1.33 3.05
C PRO A 134 9.77 2.16 3.35
N VAL A 135 8.59 1.52 3.39
CA VAL A 135 7.33 2.22 3.68
C VAL A 135 7.32 2.79 5.09
N HIS A 136 7.80 2.05 6.11
CA HIS A 136 7.95 2.56 7.48
C HIS A 136 8.82 3.82 7.50
N ARG A 137 9.96 3.80 6.81
CA ARG A 137 10.85 4.96 6.72
C ARG A 137 10.19 6.15 6.04
N THR A 138 9.44 5.91 4.97
CA THR A 138 8.68 6.96 4.27
C THR A 138 7.64 7.59 5.18
N LEU A 139 6.85 6.79 5.90
CA LEU A 139 5.81 7.30 6.82
C LEU A 139 6.38 8.09 8.00
N LYS A 140 7.61 7.83 8.39
CA LYS A 140 8.32 8.58 9.45
C LYS A 140 9.12 9.78 8.95
N SER A 141 9.20 9.99 7.65
CA SER A 141 9.91 11.11 7.05
C SER A 141 8.96 12.22 6.62
N GLU A 142 9.49 13.39 6.33
CA GLU A 142 8.75 14.45 5.66
C GLU A 142 8.35 13.99 4.25
N ILE A 143 7.08 14.16 3.89
CA ILE A 143 6.54 13.82 2.57
C ILE A 143 6.08 15.11 1.87
N ASN A 144 6.69 15.42 0.73
CA ASN A 144 6.27 16.55 -0.10
C ASN A 144 5.20 16.10 -1.08
N ILE A 145 3.92 16.45 -0.81
CA ILE A 145 2.77 16.15 -1.67
C ILE A 145 2.44 17.39 -2.50
N ARG A 146 2.50 17.26 -3.83
CA ARG A 146 2.25 18.36 -4.77
C ARG A 146 0.98 18.12 -5.56
N LEU A 147 0.02 19.03 -5.46
CA LEU A 147 -1.25 18.99 -6.21
C LEU A 147 -1.15 19.84 -7.48
N ARG A 148 -1.66 19.32 -8.58
CA ARG A 148 -1.77 20.01 -9.87
C ARG A 148 -3.05 19.61 -10.58
N THR A 149 -3.66 20.53 -11.32
CA THR A 149 -4.77 20.23 -12.22
C THR A 149 -4.22 19.59 -13.49
N ALA A 150 -4.83 18.52 -13.95
CA ALA A 150 -4.54 17.96 -15.26
C ALA A 150 -5.38 18.70 -16.34
N PRO A 151 -4.87 18.88 -17.57
CA PRO A 151 -5.66 19.40 -18.67
C PRO A 151 -6.90 18.53 -18.93
N SER A 152 -8.03 19.16 -19.25
CA SER A 152 -9.28 18.46 -19.58
C SER A 152 -9.03 17.45 -20.72
N GLY A 153 -9.38 16.19 -20.52
CA GLY A 153 -9.24 15.11 -21.52
C GLY A 153 -7.90 14.34 -21.49
N SER A 154 -6.89 14.78 -20.72
CA SER A 154 -5.56 14.13 -20.75
C SER A 154 -5.43 12.83 -19.93
N LEU A 155 -6.42 12.51 -19.10
CA LEU A 155 -6.34 11.36 -18.16
C LEU A 155 -7.22 10.16 -18.57
N SER A 156 -7.98 10.24 -19.69
CA SER A 156 -9.07 9.30 -19.96
C SER A 156 -8.69 8.06 -20.77
N GLU A 157 -7.69 8.07 -21.63
CA GLU A 157 -7.56 7.00 -22.64
C GLU A 157 -6.32 6.10 -22.56
N SER A 158 -5.19 6.59 -22.09
CA SER A 158 -3.94 5.82 -22.19
C SER A 158 -3.78 4.68 -21.17
N VAL A 159 -4.58 4.65 -20.10
CA VAL A 159 -4.51 3.62 -19.05
C VAL A 159 -5.57 2.54 -19.23
N VAL A 160 -6.72 2.86 -19.84
CA VAL A 160 -7.85 1.92 -20.05
C VAL A 160 -7.53 0.86 -21.11
N THR A 161 -6.92 1.27 -22.22
CA THR A 161 -6.67 0.39 -23.38
C THR A 161 -5.68 -0.74 -23.12
N LYS A 162 -4.86 -0.66 -22.07
CA LYS A 162 -3.88 -1.71 -21.74
C LYS A 162 -4.44 -2.84 -20.88
N VAL A 163 -5.59 -2.65 -20.25
CA VAL A 163 -6.21 -3.61 -19.33
C VAL A 163 -7.23 -4.51 -20.05
N GLU A 164 -7.92 -3.99 -21.06
CA GLU A 164 -8.93 -4.76 -21.81
C GLU A 164 -8.35 -5.83 -22.76
N SER A 165 -7.05 -5.80 -23.03
CA SER A 165 -6.42 -6.71 -24.02
C SER A 165 -5.75 -7.95 -23.44
N ARG A 166 -5.85 -8.24 -22.12
CA ARG A 166 -5.35 -9.50 -21.55
C ARG A 166 -6.50 -10.45 -21.23
N PRO A 167 -6.62 -11.60 -21.94
CA PRO A 167 -7.55 -12.66 -21.55
C PRO A 167 -7.19 -13.15 -20.13
N THR A 168 -8.18 -13.22 -19.27
CA THR A 168 -8.03 -13.83 -17.94
C THR A 168 -7.58 -15.28 -18.10
N GLU A 169 -6.47 -15.64 -17.46
CA GLU A 169 -5.84 -16.99 -17.50
C GLU A 169 -6.76 -18.11 -16.98
N THR A 170 -7.90 -17.76 -16.40
CA THR A 170 -8.93 -18.71 -15.93
C THR A 170 -9.69 -19.40 -17.07
N ALA A 171 -9.67 -18.87 -18.31
CA ALA A 171 -10.37 -19.48 -19.44
C ALA A 171 -9.60 -20.62 -20.13
N LYS A 172 -8.32 -20.83 -19.81
CA LYS A 172 -7.50 -21.88 -20.42
C LYS A 172 -7.55 -23.25 -19.71
N ARG A 173 -7.95 -23.29 -18.43
CA ARG A 173 -7.99 -24.56 -17.68
C ARG A 173 -9.23 -25.42 -17.94
N THR A 174 -10.29 -24.90 -18.55
CA THR A 174 -11.51 -25.65 -18.84
C THR A 174 -11.56 -26.29 -20.24
N ALA A 175 -10.58 -26.01 -21.10
CA ALA A 175 -10.52 -26.57 -22.45
C ALA A 175 -9.66 -27.85 -22.57
N GLU A 176 -8.81 -28.16 -21.60
CA GLU A 176 -7.91 -29.32 -21.64
C GLU A 176 -8.42 -30.54 -20.87
N GLU A 177 -9.60 -30.46 -20.22
CA GLU A 177 -10.18 -31.57 -19.44
C GLU A 177 -11.34 -32.28 -20.17
N LYS A 178 -11.42 -32.14 -21.51
CA LYS A 178 -12.39 -32.85 -22.38
C LYS A 178 -11.72 -33.36 -23.65
N ILE A 179 -10.75 -34.26 -23.50
CA ILE A 179 -10.39 -35.24 -24.55
C ILE A 179 -10.02 -36.56 -23.86
#